data_e8bff866c6d5ba2635c4fb65cf91011c
#
_entry.id   e8bff866c6d5ba2635c4fb65cf91011c
#
_cell.length_a   1.000
_cell.length_b   1.000
_cell.length_c   1.000
_cell.angle_alpha   90.00
_cell.angle_beta   90.00
_cell.angle_gamma   90.00
#
_symmetry.space_group_name_H-M   'P 1'
#
loop_
_entity.id
_entity.type
_entity.pdbx_description
1 polymer ?
#
loop_
_entity_poly.entity_id
_entity_poly.type
_entity_poly.pdbx_seq_one_letter_code
_entity_poly.pdbx_strand_id
1 'polypeptide(L)'
;MIMEQLMREKLLTVKKRDGRLYEGKRSFWLENGIDKEYGGYLVCFDSKGKLMKELAVLTPEDKMIVTQTRMIWGFSALLRNGLAKRYGWEEKCKEAAKQGVDFFIDKFWDKKNTGWAWVTDRKGNVLDNGKLVLRTDLLQSMRLAEYYMATGDERGIEYAEKTFDALKKYAADTFYGGYFENFKEDWTLESAGVLWRRPEIPGYPHAHHGSIYNSL
;
A
#
# COMPACT_ATOMS: atom_id res chain seq x y z
N MET A 1 36.67 14.82 21.63
CA MET A 1 37.53 13.88 20.87
C MET A 1 37.17 12.40 21.16
N ILE A 2 37.34 11.86 22.37
CA ILE A 2 37.06 10.44 22.67
C ILE A 2 35.56 10.10 22.53
N MET A 3 34.66 10.96 23.01
CA MET A 3 33.22 10.75 22.92
C MET A 3 32.68 10.81 21.49
N GLU A 4 33.26 11.67 20.68
CA GLU A 4 32.93 11.80 19.26
C GLU A 4 33.38 10.56 18.45
N GLN A 5 34.52 10.01 18.79
CA GLN A 5 35.05 8.79 18.19
C GLN A 5 34.19 7.56 18.56
N LEU A 6 33.77 7.44 19.83
CA LEU A 6 32.86 6.40 20.32
C LEU A 6 31.46 6.49 19.67
N MET A 7 30.95 7.71 19.46
CA MET A 7 29.69 7.90 18.75
C MET A 7 29.80 7.51 17.27
N ARG A 8 30.89 7.85 16.59
CA ARG A 8 31.14 7.44 15.19
C ARG A 8 31.26 5.92 15.07
N GLU A 9 31.95 5.25 15.97
CA GLU A 9 32.08 3.79 15.96
C GLU A 9 30.74 3.09 16.24
N LYS A 10 29.91 3.58 17.17
CA LYS A 10 28.56 3.09 17.40
C LYS A 10 27.66 3.30 16.18
N LEU A 11 27.72 4.48 15.55
CA LEU A 11 26.94 4.77 14.33
C LEU A 11 27.36 3.86 13.16
N LEU A 12 28.66 3.61 12.99
CA LEU A 12 29.18 2.70 11.96
C LEU A 12 28.77 1.25 12.23
N THR A 13 28.72 0.82 13.51
CA THR A 13 28.28 -0.52 13.90
C THR A 13 26.78 -0.70 13.67
N VAL A 14 25.97 0.32 13.99
CA VAL A 14 24.53 0.32 13.69
C VAL A 14 24.29 0.27 12.19
N LYS A 15 24.97 1.12 11.40
CA LYS A 15 24.87 1.10 9.92
C LYS A 15 25.30 -0.25 9.32
N LYS A 16 26.33 -0.91 9.83
CA LYS A 16 26.74 -2.24 9.37
C LYS A 16 25.72 -3.33 9.75
N ARG A 17 25.15 -3.26 10.95
CA ARG A 17 24.11 -4.19 11.40
C ARG A 17 22.81 -4.01 10.59
N ASP A 18 22.40 -2.77 10.39
CA ASP A 18 21.20 -2.45 9.62
C ASP A 18 21.37 -2.80 8.14
N GLY A 19 22.57 -2.60 7.56
CA GLY A 19 22.86 -3.03 6.19
C GLY A 19 22.65 -4.54 5.99
N ARG A 20 23.16 -5.38 6.90
CA ARG A 20 22.98 -6.85 6.84
C ARG A 20 21.54 -7.30 7.07
N LEU A 21 20.80 -6.63 7.97
CA LEU A 21 19.36 -6.89 8.16
C LEU A 21 18.56 -6.51 6.92
N TYR A 22 18.96 -5.47 6.23
CA TYR A 22 18.36 -5.03 4.98
C TYR A 22 18.64 -6.01 3.84
N GLU A 23 19.84 -6.53 3.71
CA GLU A 23 20.17 -7.53 2.68
C GLU A 23 19.32 -8.79 2.81
N GLY A 24 19.29 -9.42 3.99
CA GLY A 24 18.55 -10.66 4.19
C GLY A 24 17.03 -10.54 4.02
N LYS A 25 16.43 -9.42 4.46
CA LYS A 25 14.99 -9.23 4.34
C LYS A 25 14.54 -8.87 2.92
N ARG A 26 15.38 -8.21 2.15
CA ARG A 26 15.03 -7.73 0.80
C ARG A 26 15.29 -8.77 -0.27
N SER A 27 16.36 -9.55 -0.15
CA SER A 27 16.56 -10.71 -1.01
C SER A 27 15.43 -11.71 -0.85
N PHE A 28 14.93 -11.91 0.39
CA PHE A 28 13.79 -12.77 0.66
C PHE A 28 12.56 -12.41 -0.19
N TRP A 29 12.19 -11.12 -0.24
CA TRP A 29 11.01 -10.68 -0.98
C TRP A 29 11.19 -10.77 -2.50
N LEU A 30 12.40 -10.52 -3.02
CA LEU A 30 12.73 -10.72 -4.44
C LEU A 30 12.68 -12.20 -4.86
N GLU A 31 12.97 -13.09 -3.93
CA GLU A 31 13.03 -14.53 -4.21
C GLU A 31 11.67 -15.22 -3.98
N ASN A 32 10.96 -14.83 -2.93
CA ASN A 32 9.78 -15.56 -2.44
C ASN A 32 8.48 -14.75 -2.53
N GLY A 33 8.55 -13.42 -2.51
CA GLY A 33 7.36 -12.57 -2.46
C GLY A 33 6.69 -12.34 -3.81
N ILE A 34 7.37 -12.61 -4.92
CA ILE A 34 6.84 -12.41 -6.27
C ILE A 34 6.01 -13.64 -6.69
N ASP A 35 4.73 -13.44 -7.00
CA ASP A 35 3.90 -14.50 -7.58
C ASP A 35 4.20 -14.62 -9.09
N LYS A 36 5.05 -15.60 -9.42
CA LYS A 36 5.50 -15.83 -10.80
C LYS A 36 4.43 -16.45 -11.69
N GLU A 37 3.37 -16.97 -11.10
CA GLU A 37 2.29 -17.66 -11.84
C GLU A 37 1.19 -16.68 -12.27
N TYR A 38 0.74 -15.83 -11.34
CA TYR A 38 -0.40 -14.94 -11.57
C TYR A 38 -0.03 -13.44 -11.50
N GLY A 39 1.20 -13.10 -11.17
CA GLY A 39 1.63 -11.72 -10.97
C GLY A 39 1.28 -11.16 -9.58
N GLY A 40 1.72 -9.93 -9.28
CA GLY A 40 1.59 -9.36 -7.95
C GLY A 40 2.46 -10.08 -6.92
N TYR A 41 2.05 -10.03 -5.64
CA TYR A 41 2.89 -10.51 -4.55
C TYR A 41 2.15 -11.40 -3.57
N LEU A 42 2.84 -12.44 -3.10
CA LEU A 42 2.47 -13.25 -1.93
C LEU A 42 3.21 -12.70 -0.70
N VAL A 43 2.50 -12.50 0.40
CA VAL A 43 3.06 -11.81 1.57
C VAL A 43 2.85 -12.54 2.91
N CYS A 44 2.07 -13.60 2.90
CA CYS A 44 1.72 -14.34 4.13
C CYS A 44 2.70 -15.49 4.36
N PHE A 45 3.88 -15.19 4.88
CA PHE A 45 4.91 -16.16 5.21
C PHE A 45 5.06 -16.32 6.72
N ASP A 46 5.38 -17.54 7.15
CA ASP A 46 5.71 -17.84 8.54
C ASP A 46 7.14 -17.32 8.90
N SER A 47 7.52 -17.50 10.16
CA SER A 47 8.85 -17.09 10.64
C SER A 47 10.02 -17.82 9.98
N LYS A 48 9.76 -18.92 9.29
CA LYS A 48 10.74 -19.72 8.54
C LYS A 48 10.77 -19.38 7.07
N GLY A 49 9.93 -18.41 6.62
CA GLY A 49 9.85 -17.98 5.23
C GLY A 49 9.03 -18.89 4.34
N LYS A 50 8.19 -19.78 4.91
CA LYS A 50 7.29 -20.63 4.16
C LYS A 50 5.92 -19.97 4.07
N LEU A 51 5.28 -20.03 2.89
CA LEU A 51 3.91 -19.54 2.72
C LEU A 51 3.00 -20.26 3.72
N MET A 52 2.22 -19.48 4.46
CA MET A 52 1.28 -19.99 5.46
C MET A 52 0.20 -20.85 4.79
N LYS A 53 -0.41 -21.74 5.52
CA LYS A 53 -1.49 -22.60 5.00
C LYS A 53 -2.87 -22.01 5.26
N GLU A 54 -3.01 -21.26 6.33
CA GLU A 54 -4.30 -20.75 6.82
C GLU A 54 -4.12 -19.35 7.42
N LEU A 55 -5.14 -18.52 7.28
CA LEU A 55 -5.35 -17.27 8.00
C LEU A 55 -6.77 -17.24 8.58
N ALA A 56 -7.02 -16.35 9.53
CA ALA A 56 -8.29 -16.31 10.24
C ALA A 56 -9.50 -15.92 9.36
N VAL A 57 -9.28 -15.07 8.35
CA VAL A 57 -10.36 -14.47 7.52
C VAL A 57 -10.14 -14.66 6.03
N LEU A 58 -8.89 -14.55 5.58
CA LEU A 58 -8.48 -14.65 4.17
C LEU A 58 -7.62 -15.89 3.97
N THR A 59 -7.45 -16.30 2.74
CA THR A 59 -6.42 -17.30 2.44
C THR A 59 -5.03 -16.65 2.41
N PRO A 60 -3.95 -17.39 2.69
CA PRO A 60 -2.59 -16.83 2.61
C PRO A 60 -2.18 -16.37 1.22
N GLU A 61 -2.89 -16.80 0.18
CA GLU A 61 -2.65 -16.44 -1.20
C GLU A 61 -3.47 -15.24 -1.66
N ASP A 62 -4.48 -14.80 -0.88
CA ASP A 62 -5.28 -13.62 -1.20
C ASP A 62 -4.44 -12.36 -1.16
N LYS A 63 -4.72 -11.46 -2.08
CA LYS A 63 -3.93 -10.26 -2.30
C LYS A 63 -4.71 -9.04 -1.85
N MET A 64 -4.21 -8.39 -0.80
CA MET A 64 -4.79 -7.16 -0.28
C MET A 64 -4.09 -5.95 -0.91
N ILE A 65 -4.86 -4.93 -1.25
CA ILE A 65 -4.36 -3.68 -1.84
C ILE A 65 -3.18 -3.10 -1.06
N VAL A 66 -3.27 -3.04 0.27
CA VAL A 66 -2.23 -2.45 1.13
C VAL A 66 -0.89 -3.16 0.99
N THR A 67 -0.90 -4.49 0.93
CA THR A 67 0.32 -5.28 0.81
C THR A 67 0.90 -5.21 -0.59
N GLN A 68 0.07 -5.27 -1.63
CA GLN A 68 0.51 -5.13 -3.02
C GLN A 68 1.24 -3.80 -3.24
N THR A 69 0.63 -2.71 -2.85
CA THR A 69 1.20 -1.38 -3.08
C THR A 69 2.41 -1.07 -2.20
N ARG A 70 2.51 -1.64 -1.00
CA ARG A 70 3.74 -1.57 -0.18
C ARG A 70 4.92 -2.28 -0.85
N MET A 71 4.67 -3.40 -1.52
CA MET A 71 5.70 -4.10 -2.27
C MET A 71 6.15 -3.30 -3.49
N ILE A 72 5.21 -2.74 -4.28
CA ILE A 72 5.52 -1.82 -5.39
C ILE A 72 6.39 -0.68 -4.89
N TRP A 73 5.94 0.02 -3.83
CA TRP A 73 6.69 1.13 -3.23
C TRP A 73 8.08 0.71 -2.75
N GLY A 74 8.18 -0.44 -2.10
CA GLY A 74 9.45 -0.94 -1.55
C GLY A 74 10.51 -1.17 -2.64
N PHE A 75 10.14 -1.83 -3.73
CA PHE A 75 11.06 -2.04 -4.86
C PHE A 75 11.39 -0.75 -5.59
N SER A 76 10.41 0.15 -5.77
CA SER A 76 10.60 1.47 -6.38
C SER A 76 11.55 2.35 -5.53
N ALA A 77 11.36 2.38 -4.23
CA ALA A 77 12.21 3.12 -3.31
C ALA A 77 13.67 2.60 -3.30
N LEU A 78 13.87 1.27 -3.44
CA LEU A 78 15.20 0.70 -3.60
C LEU A 78 15.91 1.19 -4.84
N LEU A 79 15.17 1.30 -5.95
CA LEU A 79 15.69 1.83 -7.22
C LEU A 79 16.07 3.30 -7.07
N ARG A 80 15.11 4.13 -6.64
CA ARG A 80 15.28 5.57 -6.56
C ARG A 80 16.39 6.01 -5.61
N ASN A 81 16.54 5.31 -4.48
CA ASN A 81 17.60 5.60 -3.51
C ASN A 81 18.98 4.98 -3.86
N GLY A 82 19.12 4.35 -5.04
CA GLY A 82 20.37 3.73 -5.47
C GLY A 82 20.77 2.48 -4.70
N LEU A 83 19.94 1.99 -3.77
CA LEU A 83 20.24 0.79 -2.98
C LEU A 83 20.17 -0.47 -3.85
N ALA A 84 19.25 -0.54 -4.80
CA ALA A 84 19.17 -1.65 -5.74
C ALA A 84 20.46 -1.78 -6.55
N LYS A 85 21.02 -0.66 -7.04
CA LYS A 85 22.32 -0.62 -7.75
C LYS A 85 23.46 -1.05 -6.85
N ARG A 86 23.49 -0.55 -5.60
CA ARG A 86 24.54 -0.88 -4.63
C ARG A 86 24.64 -2.38 -4.35
N TYR A 87 23.52 -3.10 -4.37
CA TYR A 87 23.46 -4.53 -4.09
C TYR A 87 23.36 -5.41 -5.34
N GLY A 88 23.42 -4.84 -6.54
CA GLY A 88 23.29 -5.58 -7.79
C GLY A 88 21.89 -6.12 -8.07
N TRP A 89 20.85 -5.49 -7.54
CA TRP A 89 19.44 -5.90 -7.66
C TRP A 89 18.64 -5.01 -8.60
N GLU A 90 19.27 -4.13 -9.34
CA GLU A 90 18.58 -3.09 -10.10
C GLU A 90 17.54 -3.66 -11.06
N GLU A 91 17.95 -4.59 -11.93
CA GLU A 91 17.01 -5.21 -12.88
C GLU A 91 15.93 -6.05 -12.19
N LYS A 92 16.29 -6.79 -11.15
CA LYS A 92 15.31 -7.56 -10.36
C LYS A 92 14.26 -6.66 -9.69
N CYS A 93 14.66 -5.50 -9.16
CA CYS A 93 13.75 -4.55 -8.54
C CYS A 93 12.86 -3.87 -9.59
N LYS A 94 13.38 -3.54 -10.78
CA LYS A 94 12.60 -3.00 -11.89
C LYS A 94 11.52 -3.98 -12.33
N GLU A 95 11.91 -5.23 -12.58
CA GLU A 95 10.99 -6.28 -12.99
C GLU A 95 9.94 -6.56 -11.90
N ALA A 96 10.36 -6.66 -10.64
CA ALA A 96 9.46 -6.86 -9.51
C ALA A 96 8.43 -5.72 -9.38
N ALA A 97 8.87 -4.46 -9.44
CA ALA A 97 7.98 -3.31 -9.37
C ALA A 97 7.01 -3.28 -10.55
N LYS A 98 7.52 -3.52 -11.77
CA LYS A 98 6.72 -3.51 -13.00
C LYS A 98 5.62 -4.57 -12.97
N GLN A 99 5.95 -5.83 -12.67
CA GLN A 99 4.95 -6.91 -12.64
C GLN A 99 3.91 -6.67 -11.54
N GLY A 100 4.31 -6.05 -10.43
CA GLY A 100 3.39 -5.64 -9.37
C GLY A 100 2.41 -4.58 -9.83
N VAL A 101 2.88 -3.55 -10.54
CA VAL A 101 2.03 -2.49 -11.13
C VAL A 101 1.12 -3.06 -12.22
N ASP A 102 1.64 -3.93 -13.08
CA ASP A 102 0.85 -4.60 -14.13
C ASP A 102 -0.35 -5.34 -13.51
N PHE A 103 -0.09 -6.18 -12.49
CA PHE A 103 -1.14 -6.91 -11.78
C PHE A 103 -2.09 -5.96 -11.05
N PHE A 104 -1.55 -4.95 -10.38
CA PHE A 104 -2.33 -4.03 -9.57
C PHE A 104 -3.33 -3.22 -10.41
N ILE A 105 -2.88 -2.68 -11.54
CA ILE A 105 -3.75 -1.92 -12.44
C ILE A 105 -4.79 -2.83 -13.10
N ASP A 106 -4.38 -4.03 -13.54
CA ASP A 106 -5.30 -4.92 -14.25
C ASP A 106 -6.38 -5.54 -13.34
N LYS A 107 -6.02 -5.86 -12.09
CA LYS A 107 -6.87 -6.67 -11.20
C LYS A 107 -7.54 -5.87 -10.06
N PHE A 108 -6.98 -4.75 -9.64
CA PHE A 108 -7.54 -3.98 -8.55
C PHE A 108 -8.29 -2.72 -8.99
N TRP A 109 -7.97 -2.17 -10.18
CA TRP A 109 -8.66 -0.98 -10.65
C TRP A 109 -10.09 -1.26 -11.07
N ASP A 110 -11.05 -0.62 -10.37
CA ASP A 110 -12.46 -0.70 -10.72
C ASP A 110 -12.76 0.24 -11.91
N LYS A 111 -12.89 -0.35 -13.08
CA LYS A 111 -13.15 0.39 -14.33
C LYS A 111 -14.57 0.98 -14.39
N LYS A 112 -15.50 0.45 -13.61
CA LYS A 112 -16.91 0.88 -13.60
C LYS A 112 -17.13 2.08 -12.68
N ASN A 113 -16.67 1.96 -11.44
CA ASN A 113 -16.95 2.96 -10.42
C ASN A 113 -15.73 3.86 -10.12
N THR A 114 -14.57 3.59 -10.73
CA THR A 114 -13.27 4.16 -10.38
C THR A 114 -12.80 3.76 -8.97
N GLY A 115 -11.51 4.01 -8.67
CA GLY A 115 -10.93 3.59 -7.39
C GLY A 115 -10.45 2.13 -7.40
N TRP A 116 -10.10 1.62 -6.25
CA TRP A 116 -9.45 0.33 -6.13
C TRP A 116 -10.27 -0.67 -5.33
N ALA A 117 -10.29 -1.92 -5.75
CA ALA A 117 -10.81 -3.02 -4.95
C ALA A 117 -9.95 -3.25 -3.70
N TRP A 118 -10.56 -3.77 -2.64
CA TRP A 118 -9.87 -4.04 -1.36
C TRP A 118 -9.05 -5.32 -1.38
N VAL A 119 -9.62 -6.41 -1.90
CA VAL A 119 -9.03 -7.75 -1.88
C VAL A 119 -9.35 -8.48 -3.18
N THR A 120 -8.35 -9.20 -3.68
CA THR A 120 -8.53 -10.19 -4.75
C THR A 120 -8.05 -11.57 -4.27
N ASP A 121 -8.54 -12.63 -4.90
CA ASP A 121 -7.89 -13.92 -4.79
C ASP A 121 -6.50 -13.90 -5.44
N ARG A 122 -5.79 -15.02 -5.37
CA ARG A 122 -4.46 -15.14 -5.97
C ARG A 122 -4.43 -14.82 -7.47
N LYS A 123 -5.49 -15.19 -8.20
CA LYS A 123 -5.60 -14.99 -9.66
C LYS A 123 -6.02 -13.58 -10.05
N GLY A 124 -6.46 -12.78 -9.09
CA GLY A 124 -6.91 -11.41 -9.30
C GLY A 124 -8.42 -11.29 -9.49
N ASN A 125 -9.22 -12.32 -9.15
CA ASN A 125 -10.67 -12.17 -9.06
C ASN A 125 -11.00 -11.36 -7.80
N VAL A 126 -11.80 -10.31 -7.95
CA VAL A 126 -12.17 -9.42 -6.85
C VAL A 126 -13.04 -10.16 -5.83
N LEU A 127 -12.62 -10.19 -4.58
CA LEU A 127 -13.36 -10.74 -3.45
C LEU A 127 -14.08 -9.67 -2.66
N ASP A 128 -13.50 -8.47 -2.58
CA ASP A 128 -14.10 -7.31 -1.92
C ASP A 128 -13.75 -6.04 -2.72
N ASN A 129 -14.77 -5.32 -3.18
CA ASN A 129 -14.67 -4.10 -3.96
C ASN A 129 -15.05 -2.83 -3.16
N GLY A 130 -15.22 -2.91 -1.86
CA GLY A 130 -15.41 -1.75 -0.99
C GLY A 130 -14.25 -0.76 -1.11
N LYS A 131 -14.54 0.55 -0.97
CA LYS A 131 -13.53 1.61 -1.07
C LYS A 131 -13.13 2.06 0.33
N LEU A 132 -11.86 1.97 0.64
CA LEU A 132 -11.28 2.31 1.95
C LEU A 132 -10.26 3.44 1.80
N VAL A 133 -10.69 4.67 1.98
CA VAL A 133 -9.96 5.89 1.59
C VAL A 133 -8.61 6.06 2.31
N LEU A 134 -8.59 6.05 3.64
CA LEU A 134 -7.36 6.35 4.39
C LEU A 134 -6.30 5.25 4.29
N ARG A 135 -6.73 3.99 4.24
CA ARG A 135 -5.80 2.86 4.23
C ARG A 135 -5.37 2.44 2.83
N THR A 136 -6.14 2.84 1.82
CA THR A 136 -5.96 2.33 0.47
C THR A 136 -5.71 3.43 -0.54
N ASP A 137 -6.69 4.30 -0.80
CA ASP A 137 -6.62 5.14 -1.99
C ASP A 137 -5.62 6.29 -1.87
N LEU A 138 -5.58 7.00 -0.76
CA LEU A 138 -4.60 8.09 -0.56
C LEU A 138 -3.16 7.58 -0.60
N LEU A 139 -2.89 6.45 0.08
CA LEU A 139 -1.56 5.86 0.11
C LEU A 139 -1.17 5.22 -1.23
N GLN A 140 -2.14 4.78 -2.05
CA GLN A 140 -1.84 4.19 -3.36
C GLN A 140 -1.35 5.23 -4.36
N SER A 141 -1.96 6.41 -4.39
CA SER A 141 -1.49 7.50 -5.26
C SER A 141 -0.04 7.85 -4.98
N MET A 142 0.35 7.97 -3.70
CA MET A 142 1.75 8.23 -3.33
C MET A 142 2.70 7.09 -3.74
N ARG A 143 2.27 5.83 -3.64
CA ARG A 143 3.11 4.67 -3.96
C ARG A 143 3.29 4.47 -5.46
N LEU A 144 2.26 4.76 -6.24
CA LEU A 144 2.33 4.76 -7.70
C LEU A 144 3.18 5.93 -8.22
N ALA A 145 3.10 7.11 -7.59
CA ALA A 145 4.00 8.23 -7.88
C ALA A 145 5.46 7.87 -7.61
N GLU A 146 5.77 7.14 -6.52
CA GLU A 146 7.13 6.64 -6.25
C GLU A 146 7.60 5.69 -7.36
N TYR A 147 6.72 4.81 -7.87
CA TYR A 147 7.02 3.94 -9.00
C TYR A 147 7.36 4.74 -10.27
N TYR A 148 6.56 5.75 -10.60
CA TYR A 148 6.85 6.67 -11.69
C TYR A 148 8.22 7.35 -11.53
N MET A 149 8.49 7.91 -10.35
CA MET A 149 9.77 8.57 -10.07
C MET A 149 10.98 7.62 -10.17
N ALA A 150 10.78 6.33 -9.92
CA ALA A 150 11.84 5.33 -9.97
C ALA A 150 12.09 4.77 -11.37
N THR A 151 11.06 4.71 -12.23
CA THR A 151 11.09 3.97 -13.50
C THR A 151 10.82 4.80 -14.73
N GLY A 152 10.15 5.95 -14.58
CA GLY A 152 9.64 6.76 -15.70
C GLY A 152 8.38 6.20 -16.36
N ASP A 153 7.78 5.12 -15.85
CA ASP A 153 6.55 4.53 -16.39
C ASP A 153 5.34 5.42 -16.06
N GLU A 154 4.80 6.09 -17.09
CA GLU A 154 3.74 7.09 -16.97
C GLU A 154 2.44 6.54 -16.36
N ARG A 155 2.21 5.23 -16.41
CA ARG A 155 1.05 4.61 -15.74
C ARG A 155 1.05 4.87 -14.23
N GLY A 156 2.23 4.99 -13.62
CA GLY A 156 2.35 5.32 -12.20
C GLY A 156 1.71 6.66 -11.86
N ILE A 157 2.02 7.72 -12.62
CA ILE A 157 1.43 9.05 -12.38
C ILE A 157 -0.03 9.11 -12.84
N GLU A 158 -0.38 8.51 -13.97
CA GLU A 158 -1.74 8.47 -14.49
C GLU A 158 -2.73 7.90 -13.46
N TYR A 159 -2.41 6.74 -12.88
CA TYR A 159 -3.29 6.11 -11.87
C TYR A 159 -3.22 6.78 -10.50
N ALA A 160 -2.11 7.44 -10.17
CA ALA A 160 -2.05 8.29 -8.98
C ALA A 160 -3.00 9.49 -9.10
N GLU A 161 -3.03 10.16 -10.23
CA GLU A 161 -3.95 11.28 -10.52
C GLU A 161 -5.41 10.83 -10.52
N LYS A 162 -5.73 9.74 -11.23
CA LYS A 162 -7.09 9.15 -11.23
C LYS A 162 -7.57 8.81 -9.81
N THR A 163 -6.69 8.28 -8.97
CA THR A 163 -7.00 7.98 -7.57
C THR A 163 -7.27 9.25 -6.79
N PHE A 164 -6.44 10.27 -6.94
CA PHE A 164 -6.61 11.54 -6.24
C PHE A 164 -7.89 12.27 -6.65
N ASP A 165 -8.23 12.23 -7.94
CA ASP A 165 -9.48 12.82 -8.45
C ASP A 165 -10.72 12.08 -7.92
N ALA A 166 -10.67 10.75 -7.84
CA ALA A 166 -11.74 9.96 -7.22
C ALA A 166 -11.92 10.34 -5.74
N LEU A 167 -10.83 10.47 -4.99
CA LEU A 167 -10.87 10.91 -3.60
C LEU A 167 -11.50 12.29 -3.42
N LYS A 168 -11.08 13.25 -4.22
CA LYS A 168 -11.64 14.61 -4.19
C LYS A 168 -13.13 14.62 -4.51
N LYS A 169 -13.53 13.80 -5.48
CA LYS A 169 -14.91 13.76 -5.96
C LYS A 169 -15.86 13.08 -4.99
N TYR A 170 -15.44 11.94 -4.41
CA TYR A 170 -16.36 11.06 -3.69
C TYR A 170 -16.15 11.04 -2.18
N ALA A 171 -14.93 11.26 -1.72
CA ALA A 171 -14.56 11.03 -0.33
C ALA A 171 -14.28 12.31 0.47
N ALA A 172 -14.08 13.46 -0.18
CA ALA A 172 -13.77 14.70 0.52
C ALA A 172 -14.97 15.17 1.36
N ASP A 173 -14.72 15.46 2.65
CA ASP A 173 -15.66 16.18 3.49
C ASP A 173 -15.53 17.68 3.24
N THR A 174 -16.44 18.23 2.44
CA THR A 174 -16.43 19.64 2.05
C THR A 174 -16.93 20.56 3.15
N PHE A 175 -17.51 20.03 4.22
CA PHE A 175 -18.06 20.83 5.31
C PHE A 175 -17.07 20.96 6.48
N TYR A 176 -16.50 19.83 6.95
CA TYR A 176 -15.57 19.82 8.08
C TYR A 176 -14.11 19.65 7.66
N GLY A 177 -13.85 19.42 6.38
CA GLY A 177 -12.54 19.10 5.85
C GLY A 177 -12.12 17.65 6.11
N GLY A 178 -11.10 17.19 5.39
CA GLY A 178 -10.65 15.80 5.45
C GLY A 178 -11.43 14.88 4.51
N TYR A 179 -11.49 13.60 4.85
CA TYR A 179 -12.09 12.57 3.99
C TYR A 179 -12.88 11.57 4.82
N PHE A 180 -14.02 11.11 4.28
CA PHE A 180 -14.71 9.93 4.78
C PHE A 180 -13.91 8.67 4.45
N GLU A 181 -14.04 7.61 5.25
CA GLU A 181 -13.14 6.46 5.16
C GLU A 181 -13.72 5.26 4.43
N ASN A 182 -14.96 4.88 4.71
CA ASN A 182 -15.54 3.62 4.28
C ASN A 182 -16.68 3.84 3.30
N PHE A 183 -16.59 3.22 2.14
CA PHE A 183 -17.59 3.29 1.09
C PHE A 183 -17.87 1.91 0.52
N LYS A 184 -19.08 1.73 0.03
CA LYS A 184 -19.45 0.62 -0.84
C LYS A 184 -18.72 0.72 -2.17
N GLU A 185 -18.86 -0.31 -2.99
CA GLU A 185 -18.29 -0.38 -4.33
C GLU A 185 -18.59 0.86 -5.19
N ASP A 186 -19.79 1.41 -5.09
CA ASP A 186 -20.31 2.53 -5.87
C ASP A 186 -20.02 3.91 -5.24
N TRP A 187 -19.14 3.98 -4.25
CA TRP A 187 -18.84 5.17 -3.46
C TRP A 187 -19.99 5.66 -2.56
N THR A 188 -21.05 4.88 -2.39
CA THR A 188 -22.04 5.16 -1.34
C THR A 188 -21.36 5.04 0.01
N LEU A 189 -21.44 6.10 0.85
CA LEU A 189 -20.85 6.13 2.19
C LEU A 189 -21.45 5.00 3.03
N GLU A 190 -20.60 4.14 3.57
CA GLU A 190 -21.03 3.18 4.59
C GLU A 190 -21.14 3.89 5.95
N SER A 191 -22.26 3.63 6.63
CA SER A 191 -22.40 4.08 8.02
C SER A 191 -21.29 3.44 8.83
N ALA A 192 -20.39 4.25 9.36
CA ALA A 192 -19.20 3.83 10.05
C ALA A 192 -19.49 2.76 11.10
N GLY A 193 -19.11 1.54 10.83
CA GLY A 193 -18.74 0.61 11.89
C GLY A 193 -17.60 1.27 12.66
N VAL A 194 -17.84 1.62 13.90
CA VAL A 194 -16.98 2.43 14.77
C VAL A 194 -15.67 1.69 15.04
N LEU A 195 -14.67 1.80 14.15
CA LEU A 195 -13.31 1.29 14.43
C LEU A 195 -12.36 2.39 14.97
N TRP A 196 -12.73 3.67 14.82
CA TRP A 196 -11.98 4.78 15.39
C TRP A 196 -12.94 5.84 15.96
N ARG A 197 -13.45 5.62 17.18
CA ARG A 197 -13.84 6.77 18.00
C ARG A 197 -12.55 7.51 18.30
N ARG A 198 -12.43 8.76 17.81
CA ARG A 198 -11.51 9.70 18.45
C ARG A 198 -11.90 9.74 19.94
N PRO A 199 -10.94 9.71 20.88
CA PRO A 199 -11.26 10.02 22.26
C PRO A 199 -11.99 11.36 22.27
N GLU A 200 -13.08 11.44 23.02
CA GLU A 200 -13.89 12.64 23.16
C GLU A 200 -12.97 13.79 23.57
N ILE A 201 -12.83 14.78 22.70
CA ILE A 201 -12.17 16.04 23.06
C ILE A 201 -13.25 16.88 23.74
N PRO A 202 -13.12 17.20 25.06
CA PRO A 202 -14.10 18.01 25.74
C PRO A 202 -14.27 19.36 25.02
N GLY A 203 -15.52 19.69 24.65
CA GLY A 203 -15.84 20.95 23.99
C GLY A 203 -16.10 20.90 22.49
N TYR A 204 -15.90 19.75 21.84
CA TYR A 204 -16.33 19.56 20.45
C TYR A 204 -17.67 18.81 20.39
N PRO A 205 -18.72 19.39 19.78
CA PRO A 205 -20.00 18.70 19.64
C PRO A 205 -19.83 17.45 18.79
N HIS A 206 -20.40 16.35 19.25
CA HIS A 206 -20.45 15.09 18.50
C HIS A 206 -21.19 15.33 17.18
N ALA A 207 -20.47 15.38 16.06
CA ALA A 207 -21.08 15.30 14.76
C ALA A 207 -21.58 13.86 14.57
N HIS A 208 -22.90 13.68 14.69
CA HIS A 208 -23.58 12.47 14.26
C HIS A 208 -23.54 12.41 12.72
N HIS A 209 -22.43 11.93 12.17
CA HIS A 209 -22.19 11.87 10.72
C HIS A 209 -23.09 10.85 9.97
N GLY A 210 -24.02 10.18 10.65
CA GLY A 210 -24.94 9.21 10.04
C GLY A 210 -26.33 9.74 9.70
N SER A 211 -26.70 10.97 10.06
CA SER A 211 -28.12 11.41 10.03
C SER A 211 -28.45 12.56 9.07
N ILE A 212 -27.46 13.24 8.49
CA ILE A 212 -27.74 14.47 7.71
C ILE A 212 -27.89 14.22 6.20
N TYR A 213 -27.40 13.10 5.67
CA TYR A 213 -27.43 12.85 4.23
C TYR A 213 -28.59 11.96 3.73
N ASN A 214 -29.47 11.46 4.60
CA ASN A 214 -30.66 10.70 4.19
C ASN A 214 -31.94 11.56 4.04
N SER A 215 -31.83 12.88 4.03
CA SER A 215 -32.99 13.79 3.96
C SER A 215 -32.83 14.95 2.96
N LEU A 216 -32.10 14.75 1.86
CA LEU A 216 -32.15 15.65 0.69
C LEU A 216 -32.38 14.84 -0.57
#